data_c87720cd96aef180a10ee95dbbc67864
#
_entry.id   c87720cd96aef180a10ee95dbbc67864
#
_cell.length_a   1.000
_cell.length_b   1.000
_cell.length_c   1.000
_cell.angle_alpha   90.00
_cell.angle_beta   90.00
_cell.angle_gamma   90.00
#
_symmetry.space_group_name_H-M   'P 1'
#
loop_
_entity.id
_entity.type
_entity.pdbx_description
1 polymer ?
#
loop_
_entity_poly.entity_id
_entity_poly.type
_entity_poly.pdbx_seq_one_letter_code
_entity_poly.pdbx_strand_id
1 'polypeptide(L)'
;MVPYNTATVPNPMTRQSRRIRAALALAALAAVALGASRAEAQGNFRVTYNVDKTGPTHVELSGLVFNDAPQDVVDVYVTAEALDASGKVLARGIAFVAMSIPARRNSEFSARVPNVRGTTGFRVGVSSFRSGLGRGESP
;
A
#
# COMPACT_ATOMS: atom_id res chain seq x y z
N MET A 1 28.02 62.22 -15.59
CA MET A 1 27.38 61.55 -14.51
C MET A 1 26.71 60.30 -15.01
N VAL A 2 27.12 59.23 -14.54
CA VAL A 2 26.64 57.94 -15.02
C VAL A 2 25.47 57.50 -14.17
N PRO A 3 24.30 57.32 -14.72
CA PRO A 3 23.27 56.66 -13.99
C PRO A 3 23.72 55.25 -13.69
N TYR A 4 23.88 54.94 -12.50
CA TYR A 4 24.06 53.55 -12.15
C TYR A 4 22.80 52.80 -12.43
N ASN A 5 22.88 52.14 -13.49
CA ASN A 5 21.98 51.07 -13.66
C ASN A 5 22.35 50.01 -12.63
N THR A 6 21.77 50.09 -11.52
CA THR A 6 21.71 48.96 -10.67
C THR A 6 20.86 47.94 -11.43
N ALA A 7 21.53 47.18 -12.24
CA ALA A 7 20.93 46.00 -12.78
C ALA A 7 20.40 45.24 -11.58
N THR A 8 19.13 45.17 -11.50
CA THR A 8 18.46 44.36 -10.52
C THR A 8 18.90 42.93 -10.82
N VAL A 9 19.89 42.55 -10.09
CA VAL A 9 20.31 41.15 -10.13
C VAL A 9 19.11 40.33 -9.70
N PRO A 10 18.56 39.49 -10.55
CA PRO A 10 17.44 38.66 -10.13
C PRO A 10 17.91 37.86 -8.93
N ASN A 11 17.17 37.98 -7.89
CA ASN A 11 17.49 37.31 -6.65
C ASN A 11 17.58 35.80 -6.88
N PRO A 12 18.77 35.21 -6.79
CA PRO A 12 18.92 33.78 -7.06
C PRO A 12 18.15 32.90 -6.07
N MET A 13 17.75 33.45 -4.94
CA MET A 13 17.00 32.72 -3.92
C MET A 13 15.61 32.31 -4.38
N THR A 14 14.96 33.08 -5.25
CA THR A 14 13.63 32.73 -5.75
C THR A 14 13.63 31.53 -6.67
N ARG A 15 14.69 31.31 -7.43
CA ARG A 15 14.81 30.14 -8.28
C ARG A 15 15.13 28.88 -7.48
N GLN A 16 15.91 29.03 -6.44
CA GLN A 16 16.31 27.92 -5.60
C GLN A 16 15.14 27.39 -4.75
N SER A 17 14.30 28.29 -4.24
CA SER A 17 13.13 27.89 -3.47
C SER A 17 12.10 27.13 -4.31
N ARG A 18 11.96 27.47 -5.60
CA ARG A 18 11.05 26.73 -6.50
C ARG A 18 11.54 25.32 -6.79
N ARG A 19 12.85 25.15 -6.96
CA ARG A 19 13.44 23.82 -7.20
C ARG A 19 13.32 22.91 -5.96
N ILE A 20 13.52 23.47 -4.79
CA ILE A 20 13.38 22.74 -3.53
C ILE A 20 11.94 22.28 -3.30
N ARG A 21 10.96 23.14 -3.61
CA ARG A 21 9.55 22.78 -3.49
C ARG A 21 9.14 21.66 -4.46
N ALA A 22 9.63 21.70 -5.68
CA ALA A 22 9.37 20.67 -6.65
C ALA A 22 10.00 19.32 -6.26
N ALA A 23 11.21 19.35 -5.72
CA ALA A 23 11.90 18.16 -5.25
C ALA A 23 11.21 17.50 -4.05
N LEU A 24 10.70 18.32 -3.11
CA LEU A 24 9.94 17.82 -1.95
C LEU A 24 8.61 17.19 -2.37
N ALA A 25 7.92 17.77 -3.34
CA ALA A 25 6.67 17.21 -3.86
C ALA A 25 6.89 15.84 -4.54
N LEU A 26 7.95 15.69 -5.30
CA LEU A 26 8.33 14.41 -5.92
C LEU A 26 8.72 13.36 -4.90
N ALA A 27 9.44 13.72 -3.85
CA ALA A 27 9.82 12.80 -2.78
C ALA A 27 8.59 12.30 -2.00
N ALA A 28 7.60 13.16 -1.77
CA ALA A 28 6.37 12.79 -1.10
C ALA A 28 5.55 11.80 -1.93
N LEU A 29 5.45 11.98 -3.24
CA LEU A 29 4.79 11.06 -4.15
C LEU A 29 5.49 9.69 -4.21
N ALA A 30 6.81 9.67 -4.25
CA ALA A 30 7.59 8.44 -4.24
C ALA A 30 7.40 7.66 -2.92
N ALA A 31 7.36 8.36 -1.80
CA ALA A 31 7.12 7.73 -0.50
C ALA A 31 5.72 7.10 -0.39
N VAL A 32 4.70 7.74 -0.95
CA VAL A 32 3.34 7.19 -1.00
C VAL A 32 3.29 5.94 -1.88
N ALA A 33 3.95 5.95 -3.03
CA ALA A 33 4.01 4.79 -3.91
C ALA A 33 4.74 3.60 -3.27
N LEU A 34 5.84 3.84 -2.58
CA LEU A 34 6.58 2.83 -1.84
C LEU A 34 5.79 2.28 -0.64
N GLY A 35 5.04 3.13 0.05
CA GLY A 35 4.19 2.72 1.16
C GLY A 35 3.03 1.84 0.73
N ALA A 36 2.48 2.08 -0.46
CA ALA A 36 1.37 1.31 -1.00
C ALA A 36 1.74 -0.13 -1.40
N SER A 37 3.01 -0.39 -1.73
CA SER A 37 3.47 -1.71 -2.16
C SER A 37 4.01 -2.58 -1.02
N ARG A 38 4.07 -2.06 0.18
CA ARG A 38 4.62 -2.77 1.32
C ARG A 38 3.53 -3.51 2.07
N ALA A 39 3.43 -4.79 1.82
CA ALA A 39 2.62 -5.67 2.63
C ALA A 39 3.55 -6.62 3.38
N GLU A 40 3.51 -6.56 4.69
CA GLU A 40 4.14 -7.56 5.53
C GLU A 40 3.15 -8.67 5.77
N ALA A 41 3.40 -9.79 5.14
CA ALA A 41 2.62 -10.99 5.35
C ALA A 41 3.41 -11.97 6.20
N GLN A 42 2.73 -12.75 6.99
CA GLN A 42 3.32 -13.90 7.64
C GLN A 42 3.69 -14.94 6.59
N GLY A 43 4.88 -15.48 6.68
CA GLY A 43 5.36 -16.48 5.73
C GLY A 43 5.86 -15.85 4.42
N ASN A 44 5.76 -16.60 3.34
CA ASN A 44 6.29 -16.24 2.04
C ASN A 44 5.22 -15.65 1.12
N PHE A 45 4.53 -14.63 1.60
CA PHE A 45 3.52 -13.96 0.82
C PHE A 45 3.99 -12.58 0.38
N ARG A 46 3.59 -12.17 -0.81
CA ARG A 46 3.62 -10.80 -1.25
C ARG A 46 2.20 -10.37 -1.59
N VAL A 47 1.84 -9.16 -1.20
CA VAL A 47 0.52 -8.61 -1.49
C VAL A 47 0.70 -7.29 -2.21
N THR A 48 0.03 -7.15 -3.33
CA THR A 48 -0.10 -5.86 -4.03
C THR A 48 -1.56 -5.43 -3.97
N TYR A 49 -1.82 -4.13 -3.95
CA TYR A 49 -3.18 -3.64 -3.94
C TYR A 49 -3.30 -2.27 -4.60
N ASN A 50 -4.52 -1.98 -5.02
CA ASN A 50 -4.96 -0.67 -5.49
C ASN A 50 -6.21 -0.25 -4.73
N VAL A 51 -6.38 1.06 -4.58
CA VAL A 51 -7.64 1.64 -4.13
C VAL A 51 -8.52 1.83 -5.36
N ASP A 52 -9.58 1.05 -5.48
CA ASP A 52 -10.46 1.07 -6.65
C ASP A 52 -11.52 2.15 -6.54
N LYS A 53 -12.08 2.30 -5.34
CA LYS A 53 -13.18 3.22 -5.11
C LYS A 53 -13.19 3.69 -3.67
N THR A 54 -13.36 4.99 -3.50
CA THR A 54 -13.59 5.61 -2.20
C THR A 54 -15.03 6.06 -2.15
N GLY A 55 -15.84 5.30 -1.45
CA GLY A 55 -17.27 5.63 -1.22
C GLY A 55 -17.49 6.37 0.08
N PRO A 56 -18.73 6.80 0.35
CA PRO A 56 -19.05 7.53 1.57
C PRO A 56 -18.90 6.68 2.84
N THR A 57 -19.12 5.38 2.75
CA THR A 57 -19.10 4.46 3.90
C THR A 57 -17.94 3.48 3.88
N HIS A 58 -17.45 3.13 2.70
CA HIS A 58 -16.40 2.14 2.52
C HIS A 58 -15.43 2.56 1.43
N VAL A 59 -14.20 2.06 1.57
CA VAL A 59 -13.18 2.08 0.53
C VAL A 59 -13.04 0.65 0.00
N GLU A 60 -13.02 0.51 -1.31
CA GLU A 60 -12.82 -0.76 -1.98
C GLU A 60 -11.37 -0.89 -2.45
N LEU A 61 -10.74 -1.99 -2.09
CA LEU A 61 -9.38 -2.32 -2.44
C LEU A 61 -9.37 -3.64 -3.20
N SER A 62 -8.55 -3.73 -4.22
CA SER A 62 -8.31 -5.00 -4.91
C SER A 62 -6.82 -5.19 -5.16
N GLY A 63 -6.42 -6.42 -5.40
CA GLY A 63 -5.03 -6.72 -5.67
C GLY A 63 -4.76 -8.21 -5.81
N LEU A 64 -3.50 -8.56 -5.63
CA LEU A 64 -3.01 -9.92 -5.76
C LEU A 64 -2.28 -10.37 -4.51
N VAL A 65 -2.52 -11.61 -4.12
CA VAL A 65 -1.73 -12.32 -3.12
C VAL A 65 -0.87 -13.34 -3.84
N PHE A 66 0.44 -13.21 -3.68
CA PHE A 66 1.42 -14.14 -4.25
C PHE A 66 1.86 -15.12 -3.18
N ASN A 67 1.75 -16.40 -3.47
CA ASN A 67 2.34 -17.46 -2.67
C ASN A 67 3.73 -17.76 -3.20
N ASP A 68 4.75 -17.20 -2.57
CA ASP A 68 6.15 -17.39 -2.97
C ASP A 68 6.78 -18.63 -2.32
N ALA A 69 6.00 -19.39 -1.56
CA ALA A 69 6.46 -20.64 -0.94
C ALA A 69 6.48 -21.78 -1.95
N PRO A 70 7.29 -22.82 -1.68
CA PRO A 70 7.30 -24.03 -2.52
C PRO A 70 6.14 -24.99 -2.25
N GLN A 71 5.18 -24.58 -1.43
CA GLN A 71 4.04 -25.39 -0.98
C GLN A 71 2.75 -24.64 -1.25
N ASP A 72 1.69 -25.40 -1.52
CA ASP A 72 0.35 -24.85 -1.63
C ASP A 72 -0.12 -24.32 -0.25
N VAL A 73 -0.89 -23.25 -0.28
CA VAL A 73 -1.58 -22.72 0.90
C VAL A 73 -3.09 -22.79 0.66
N VAL A 74 -3.83 -22.97 1.72
CA VAL A 74 -5.29 -23.10 1.67
C VAL A 74 -5.95 -22.15 2.67
N ASP A 75 -7.22 -21.84 2.43
CA ASP A 75 -8.04 -20.98 3.27
C ASP A 75 -7.36 -19.64 3.57
N VAL A 76 -7.04 -18.91 2.51
CA VAL A 76 -6.27 -17.67 2.59
C VAL A 76 -7.20 -16.49 2.79
N TYR A 77 -6.90 -15.69 3.81
CA TYR A 77 -7.57 -14.42 4.12
C TYR A 77 -6.57 -13.28 4.17
N VAL A 78 -7.01 -12.11 3.79
CA VAL A 78 -6.28 -10.85 3.95
C VAL A 78 -7.00 -9.95 4.93
N THR A 79 -6.24 -9.12 5.62
CA THR A 79 -6.76 -7.99 6.37
C THR A 79 -6.24 -6.71 5.74
N ALA A 80 -7.17 -5.82 5.42
CA ALA A 80 -6.87 -4.47 4.95
C ALA A 80 -7.11 -3.49 6.11
N GLU A 81 -6.13 -2.65 6.38
CA GLU A 81 -6.18 -1.69 7.47
C GLU A 81 -6.09 -0.27 6.93
N ALA A 82 -6.99 0.60 7.38
CA ALA A 82 -6.90 2.03 7.13
C ALA A 82 -6.03 2.66 8.21
N LEU A 83 -5.04 3.44 7.80
CA LEU A 83 -4.05 4.05 8.68
C LEU A 83 -4.15 5.57 8.65
N ASP A 84 -3.91 6.21 9.79
CA ASP A 84 -3.71 7.66 9.84
C ASP A 84 -2.27 8.06 9.51
N ALA A 85 -1.98 9.36 9.57
CA ALA A 85 -0.65 9.88 9.27
C ALA A 85 0.44 9.37 10.22
N SER A 86 0.08 8.92 11.42
CA SER A 86 1.02 8.35 12.39
C SER A 86 1.20 6.83 12.25
N GLY A 87 0.45 6.20 11.33
CA GLY A 87 0.46 4.75 11.17
C GLY A 87 -0.50 4.01 12.08
N LYS A 88 -1.35 4.72 12.82
CA LYS A 88 -2.36 4.11 13.67
C LYS A 88 -3.49 3.52 12.83
N VAL A 89 -3.95 2.33 13.20
CA VAL A 89 -5.06 1.65 12.55
C VAL A 89 -6.39 2.29 12.97
N LEU A 90 -7.12 2.81 12.00
CA LEU A 90 -8.43 3.44 12.20
C LEU A 90 -9.59 2.50 11.90
N ALA A 91 -9.41 1.58 10.97
CA ALA A 91 -10.43 0.63 10.56
C ALA A 91 -9.79 -0.60 9.93
N ARG A 92 -10.53 -1.70 9.93
CA ARG A 92 -10.10 -2.95 9.31
C ARG A 92 -11.21 -3.57 8.49
N GLY A 93 -10.81 -4.26 7.42
CA GLY A 93 -11.67 -5.15 6.67
C GLY A 93 -10.96 -6.47 6.42
N ILE A 94 -11.67 -7.57 6.60
CA ILE A 94 -11.14 -8.92 6.34
C ILE A 94 -11.81 -9.44 5.08
N ALA A 95 -11.03 -10.04 4.19
CA ALA A 95 -11.54 -10.63 2.97
C ALA A 95 -10.97 -12.02 2.75
N PHE A 96 -11.83 -12.90 2.28
CA PHE A 96 -11.42 -14.21 1.79
C PHE A 96 -10.76 -14.03 0.42
N VAL A 97 -9.63 -14.67 0.22
CA VAL A 97 -8.88 -14.62 -1.04
C VAL A 97 -9.18 -15.83 -1.88
N ALA A 98 -8.83 -17.01 -1.39
CA ALA A 98 -8.97 -18.25 -2.13
C ALA A 98 -8.98 -19.46 -1.21
N MET A 99 -9.65 -20.54 -1.65
CA MET A 99 -9.56 -21.83 -0.98
C MET A 99 -8.17 -22.44 -1.10
N SER A 100 -7.47 -22.15 -2.19
CA SER A 100 -6.10 -22.61 -2.41
C SER A 100 -5.34 -21.63 -3.30
N ILE A 101 -4.10 -21.36 -2.94
CA ILE A 101 -3.14 -20.70 -3.83
C ILE A 101 -1.96 -21.65 -3.98
N PRO A 102 -1.82 -22.27 -5.17
CA PRO A 102 -0.73 -23.21 -5.40
C PRO A 102 0.64 -22.56 -5.23
N ALA A 103 1.64 -23.38 -4.97
CA ALA A 103 3.03 -22.94 -4.84
C ALA A 103 3.44 -22.06 -6.03
N ARG A 104 4.06 -20.92 -5.75
CA ARG A 104 4.56 -19.98 -6.76
C ARG A 104 3.48 -19.34 -7.62
N ARG A 105 2.23 -19.41 -7.20
CA ARG A 105 1.09 -18.81 -7.90
C ARG A 105 0.51 -17.64 -7.11
N ASN A 106 -0.47 -17.00 -7.70
CA ASN A 106 -1.17 -15.88 -7.08
C ASN A 106 -2.68 -16.05 -7.19
N SER A 107 -3.39 -15.23 -6.43
CA SER A 107 -4.84 -15.12 -6.50
C SER A 107 -5.26 -13.68 -6.29
N GLU A 108 -6.33 -13.29 -6.96
CA GLU A 108 -6.94 -11.97 -6.78
C GLU A 108 -7.71 -11.91 -5.47
N PHE A 109 -7.79 -10.71 -4.90
CA PHE A 109 -8.66 -10.43 -3.77
C PHE A 109 -9.36 -9.10 -3.96
N SER A 110 -10.48 -8.96 -3.26
CA SER A 110 -11.21 -7.71 -3.12
C SER A 110 -11.59 -7.53 -1.65
N ALA A 111 -11.28 -6.39 -1.09
CA ALA A 111 -11.54 -6.08 0.31
C ALA A 111 -12.26 -4.75 0.44
N ARG A 112 -13.07 -4.62 1.48
CA ARG A 112 -13.77 -3.40 1.83
C ARG A 112 -13.37 -2.98 3.22
N VAL A 113 -12.98 -1.72 3.36
CA VAL A 113 -12.60 -1.13 4.65
C VAL A 113 -13.53 0.05 4.92
N PRO A 114 -14.04 0.19 6.15
CA PRO A 114 -14.83 1.38 6.48
C PRO A 114 -14.06 2.66 6.17
N ASN A 115 -14.75 3.61 5.56
CA ASN A 115 -14.16 4.92 5.25
C ASN A 115 -14.20 5.79 6.51
N VAL A 116 -13.05 5.95 7.15
CA VAL A 116 -12.91 6.72 8.38
C VAL A 116 -12.14 8.01 8.09
N ARG A 117 -12.66 9.11 8.61
CA ARG A 117 -11.98 10.41 8.52
C ARG A 117 -10.59 10.32 9.18
N GLY A 118 -9.60 10.87 8.50
CA GLY A 118 -8.21 10.83 8.96
C GLY A 118 -7.38 9.74 8.32
N THR A 119 -7.98 8.88 7.49
CA THR A 119 -7.27 7.85 6.75
C THR A 119 -6.35 8.50 5.72
N THR A 120 -5.06 8.19 5.79
CA THR A 120 -4.04 8.68 4.86
C THR A 120 -3.43 7.57 4.01
N GLY A 121 -3.64 6.32 4.40
CA GLY A 121 -3.09 5.18 3.68
C GLY A 121 -3.69 3.87 4.14
N PHE A 122 -3.26 2.80 3.50
CA PHE A 122 -3.73 1.44 3.78
C PHE A 122 -2.56 0.49 3.94
N ARG A 123 -2.80 -0.58 4.66
CA ARG A 123 -1.88 -1.70 4.77
C ARG A 123 -2.69 -2.97 4.57
N VAL A 124 -2.24 -3.82 3.65
CA VAL A 124 -2.91 -5.08 3.35
C VAL A 124 -1.92 -6.22 3.50
N GLY A 125 -2.32 -7.25 4.21
CA GLY A 125 -1.48 -8.42 4.42
C GLY A 125 -2.32 -9.68 4.59
N VAL A 126 -1.68 -10.83 4.38
CA VAL A 126 -2.30 -12.12 4.67
C VAL A 126 -2.39 -12.27 6.18
N SER A 127 -3.59 -12.48 6.67
CA SER A 127 -3.87 -12.57 8.10
C SER A 127 -4.12 -14.00 8.58
N SER A 128 -4.53 -14.90 7.68
CA SER A 128 -4.81 -16.28 8.00
C SER A 128 -4.62 -17.17 6.80
N PHE A 129 -4.03 -18.32 7.00
CA PHE A 129 -3.86 -19.37 6.00
C PHE A 129 -3.51 -20.68 6.68
N ARG A 130 -3.60 -21.79 5.93
CA ARG A 130 -3.11 -23.08 6.35
C ARG A 130 -2.18 -23.65 5.29
N SER A 131 -1.21 -24.44 5.70
CA SER A 131 -0.34 -25.15 4.76
C SER A 131 -1.12 -26.28 4.10
N GLY A 132 -1.02 -26.39 2.80
CA GLY A 132 -1.64 -27.47 2.04
C GLY A 132 -1.09 -28.86 2.34
N LEU A 133 0.14 -28.94 2.84
CA LEU A 133 0.79 -30.21 3.20
C LEU A 133 0.16 -30.90 4.41
N GLY A 134 -0.49 -30.15 5.30
CA GLY A 134 -1.13 -30.73 6.46
C GLY A 134 -2.38 -31.54 6.17
N ARG A 135 -2.82 -31.60 4.93
CA ARG A 135 -4.03 -32.30 4.54
C ARG A 135 -3.84 -33.78 4.18
N GLY A 136 -2.62 -34.12 3.79
CA GLY A 136 -2.31 -35.48 3.37
C GLY A 136 -1.89 -36.43 4.49
N GLU A 137 -1.78 -35.91 5.68
CA GLU A 137 -1.18 -36.61 6.80
C GLU A 137 -2.16 -36.97 7.90
N SER A 138 -3.40 -37.12 7.56
CA SER A 138 -4.30 -37.82 8.49
C SER A 138 -3.85 -39.28 8.54
N PRO A 139 -3.44 -39.72 9.67
CA PRO A 139 -3.16 -41.13 9.85
C PRO A 139 -4.43 -41.97 9.69
#